data_40ed679e90c11d0b3a66784d58bafa55
#
_entry.id   40ed679e90c11d0b3a66784d58bafa55
#
_cell.length_a   1.000
_cell.length_b   1.000
_cell.length_c   1.000
_cell.angle_alpha   90.00
_cell.angle_beta   90.00
_cell.angle_gamma   90.00
#
_symmetry.space_group_name_H-M   'P 1'
#
loop_
_entity.id
_entity.type
_entity.pdbx_description
1 polymer ?
#
loop_
_entity_poly.entity_id
_entity_poly.type
_entity_poly.pdbx_seq_one_letter_code
_entity_poly.pdbx_strand_id
1 'polypeptide(L)'
;MDINILWKKTDKIALGLSGGVDSVALFHLLVTKYKESYKELVAFHINHGLRDQSYEEAEFVENFVKNYNVKFYKKELNMKDLVRDSHTSEEMLARKLRYEAFEEMSLLEGGVKLITAHHKNDQVENILMRLLSGRSMDYNLMIEEKTTIGELAVYRPLLNVLKIDLEQYADKNDLKYYVDSTNFDTDYTRNNIRNNIVPLLNDVNTASFDNLINFSSYYQNINTELKNKVLEVKDDYVILNEDDKVELDKKKLLKNTKEEIYFLLRDILANNFGIFDVKQKALFTIIEDLKDKNNNKSYDLKNNLKIISEYNSIYIHKIEKKCYNDKIELIIDEVDINKVYTFYQSNFLITTTNNSSEVGFNKEDLPLIVTAKRDGDRIQRGKVSKKLSRLFIDEKIPKELRDKLPVIRNKDGVLGVLGINTKVNKNKKYDYYINTKG
;
A
#
# COMPACT_ATOMS: atom_id res chain seq x y z
N MET A 1 -13.77 -26.35 -29.34
CA MET A 1 -13.60 -25.41 -28.25
C MET A 1 -13.25 -24.03 -28.81
N ASP A 2 -13.80 -22.96 -28.27
CA ASP A 2 -13.52 -21.58 -28.63
C ASP A 2 -12.78 -20.87 -27.49
N ILE A 3 -11.89 -19.93 -27.89
CA ILE A 3 -11.13 -19.09 -26.94
C ILE A 3 -11.34 -17.62 -27.28
N ASN A 4 -11.10 -16.73 -26.33
CA ASN A 4 -11.21 -15.30 -26.56
C ASN A 4 -9.93 -14.75 -27.20
N ILE A 5 -10.00 -14.24 -28.43
CA ILE A 5 -8.83 -13.64 -29.09
C ILE A 5 -8.61 -12.23 -28.57
N LEU A 6 -7.55 -12.05 -27.78
CA LEU A 6 -7.24 -10.80 -27.07
C LEU A 6 -6.16 -9.97 -27.77
N TRP A 7 -5.51 -10.50 -28.80
CA TRP A 7 -4.40 -9.91 -29.55
C TRP A 7 -4.82 -9.57 -30.97
N LYS A 8 -3.98 -8.87 -31.70
CA LYS A 8 -4.17 -8.52 -33.10
C LYS A 8 -3.44 -9.51 -34.01
N LYS A 9 -3.88 -9.67 -35.25
CA LYS A 9 -3.20 -10.50 -36.24
C LYS A 9 -1.76 -10.09 -36.54
N THR A 10 -1.42 -8.83 -36.28
CA THR A 10 -0.06 -8.28 -36.42
C THR A 10 0.83 -8.50 -35.23
N ASP A 11 0.29 -9.03 -34.12
CA ASP A 11 1.05 -9.20 -32.88
C ASP A 11 1.89 -10.48 -32.91
N LYS A 12 3.08 -10.39 -32.36
CA LYS A 12 3.88 -11.52 -31.94
C LYS A 12 3.45 -11.93 -30.54
N ILE A 13 3.13 -13.20 -30.35
CA ILE A 13 2.67 -13.74 -29.06
C ILE A 13 3.63 -14.80 -28.55
N ALA A 14 3.76 -14.91 -27.23
CA ALA A 14 4.48 -15.98 -26.57
C ALA A 14 3.53 -16.73 -25.64
N LEU A 15 3.53 -18.06 -25.69
CA LEU A 15 2.78 -18.87 -24.73
C LEU A 15 3.69 -19.36 -23.61
N GLY A 16 3.32 -19.09 -22.37
CA GLY A 16 3.92 -19.76 -21.21
C GLY A 16 3.44 -21.21 -21.14
N LEU A 17 4.29 -22.12 -21.56
CA LEU A 17 4.00 -23.56 -21.73
C LEU A 17 4.60 -24.36 -20.58
N SER A 18 3.76 -24.77 -19.61
CA SER A 18 4.20 -25.53 -18.43
C SER A 18 4.33 -27.05 -18.69
N GLY A 19 3.72 -27.58 -19.75
CA GLY A 19 3.59 -29.03 -20.00
C GLY A 19 2.31 -29.65 -19.43
N GLY A 20 1.57 -28.94 -18.58
CA GLY A 20 0.26 -29.38 -18.08
C GLY A 20 -0.84 -29.25 -19.13
N VAL A 21 -1.95 -29.99 -18.93
CA VAL A 21 -3.07 -30.12 -19.89
C VAL A 21 -3.56 -28.77 -20.42
N ASP A 22 -3.73 -27.76 -19.55
CA ASP A 22 -4.28 -26.46 -19.91
C ASP A 22 -3.38 -25.73 -20.93
N SER A 23 -2.06 -25.74 -20.67
CA SER A 23 -1.09 -25.07 -21.53
C SER A 23 -0.85 -25.84 -22.82
N VAL A 24 -0.88 -27.17 -22.79
CA VAL A 24 -0.74 -28.04 -23.97
C VAL A 24 -1.96 -27.93 -24.89
N ALA A 25 -3.17 -27.94 -24.33
CA ALA A 25 -4.40 -27.73 -25.10
C ALA A 25 -4.43 -26.35 -25.76
N LEU A 26 -4.04 -25.28 -25.02
CA LEU A 26 -3.97 -23.94 -25.58
C LEU A 26 -2.91 -23.84 -26.69
N PHE A 27 -1.72 -24.42 -26.48
CA PHE A 27 -0.70 -24.45 -27.52
C PHE A 27 -1.22 -25.11 -28.80
N HIS A 28 -1.84 -26.28 -28.68
CA HIS A 28 -2.40 -26.99 -29.84
C HIS A 28 -3.49 -26.20 -30.55
N LEU A 29 -4.38 -25.52 -29.81
CA LEU A 29 -5.36 -24.62 -30.39
C LEU A 29 -4.71 -23.46 -31.18
N LEU A 30 -3.66 -22.87 -30.63
CA LEU A 30 -2.94 -21.77 -31.29
C LEU A 30 -2.27 -22.21 -32.57
N VAL A 31 -1.62 -23.38 -32.61
CA VAL A 31 -0.91 -23.87 -33.81
C VAL A 31 -1.83 -24.50 -34.85
N THR A 32 -3.09 -24.81 -34.50
CA THR A 32 -4.08 -25.41 -35.42
C THR A 32 -5.19 -24.41 -35.75
N LYS A 33 -6.23 -24.34 -34.94
CA LYS A 33 -7.45 -23.55 -35.20
C LYS A 33 -7.19 -22.05 -35.30
N TYR A 34 -6.26 -21.53 -34.49
CA TYR A 34 -6.02 -20.08 -34.34
C TYR A 34 -4.72 -19.59 -34.97
N LYS A 35 -4.08 -20.41 -35.83
CA LYS A 35 -2.80 -20.10 -36.46
C LYS A 35 -2.79 -18.78 -37.24
N GLU A 36 -3.90 -18.38 -37.81
CA GLU A 36 -4.04 -17.14 -38.60
C GLU A 36 -4.42 -15.91 -37.76
N SER A 37 -4.51 -16.05 -36.42
CA SER A 37 -4.92 -14.97 -35.51
C SER A 37 -3.79 -14.07 -35.02
N TYR A 38 -2.53 -14.45 -35.24
CA TYR A 38 -1.32 -13.75 -34.81
C TYR A 38 -0.28 -13.73 -35.94
N LYS A 39 0.77 -12.93 -35.77
CA LYS A 39 1.89 -12.86 -36.72
C LYS A 39 2.89 -14.00 -36.53
N GLU A 40 3.26 -14.25 -35.28
CA GLU A 40 4.26 -15.25 -34.89
C GLU A 40 3.93 -15.77 -33.49
N LEU A 41 4.13 -17.07 -33.27
CA LEU A 41 4.00 -17.72 -31.97
C LEU A 41 5.37 -18.21 -31.49
N VAL A 42 5.69 -17.94 -30.24
CA VAL A 42 6.87 -18.45 -29.53
C VAL A 42 6.39 -19.21 -28.30
N ALA A 43 7.08 -20.28 -27.91
CA ALA A 43 6.81 -21.00 -26.66
C ALA A 43 7.88 -20.69 -25.62
N PHE A 44 7.46 -20.27 -24.42
CA PHE A 44 8.31 -20.03 -23.28
C PHE A 44 8.07 -21.11 -22.21
N HIS A 45 9.12 -21.82 -21.82
CA HIS A 45 9.08 -22.80 -20.75
C HIS A 45 10.00 -22.39 -19.61
N ILE A 46 9.53 -22.58 -18.37
CA ILE A 46 10.31 -22.33 -17.17
C ILE A 46 10.38 -23.61 -16.35
N ASN A 47 11.60 -24.11 -16.19
CA ASN A 47 11.90 -25.19 -15.29
C ASN A 47 12.27 -24.62 -13.91
N HIS A 48 11.45 -24.89 -12.89
CA HIS A 48 11.67 -24.40 -11.53
C HIS A 48 12.80 -25.10 -10.77
N GLY A 49 13.30 -26.23 -11.26
CA GLY A 49 14.43 -26.97 -10.66
C GLY A 49 14.14 -27.53 -9.26
N LEU A 50 12.86 -27.67 -8.88
CA LEU A 50 12.47 -28.13 -7.55
C LEU A 50 12.62 -29.66 -7.40
N ARG A 51 12.58 -30.43 -8.50
CA ARG A 51 12.58 -31.89 -8.53
C ARG A 51 13.40 -32.43 -9.72
N ASP A 52 13.86 -33.66 -9.60
CA ASP A 52 14.60 -34.32 -10.70
C ASP A 52 13.71 -34.56 -11.92
N GLN A 53 12.41 -34.83 -11.72
CA GLN A 53 11.41 -34.95 -12.80
C GLN A 53 11.19 -33.67 -13.63
N SER A 54 11.57 -32.51 -13.12
CA SER A 54 11.39 -31.25 -13.84
C SER A 54 12.26 -31.15 -15.11
N TYR A 55 13.33 -31.94 -15.21
CA TYR A 55 14.15 -32.05 -16.42
C TYR A 55 13.46 -32.90 -17.50
N GLU A 56 12.79 -33.99 -17.12
CA GLU A 56 12.01 -34.83 -18.03
C GLU A 56 10.81 -34.04 -18.58
N GLU A 57 10.16 -33.27 -17.74
CA GLU A 57 9.06 -32.36 -18.14
C GLU A 57 9.54 -31.33 -19.17
N ALA A 58 10.70 -30.71 -18.93
CA ALA A 58 11.27 -29.72 -19.86
C ALA A 58 11.65 -30.34 -21.20
N GLU A 59 12.20 -31.55 -21.20
CA GLU A 59 12.53 -32.30 -22.42
C GLU A 59 11.26 -32.68 -23.20
N PHE A 60 10.23 -33.14 -22.50
CA PHE A 60 8.94 -33.41 -23.10
C PHE A 60 8.36 -32.18 -23.81
N VAL A 61 8.34 -31.04 -23.12
CA VAL A 61 7.79 -29.75 -23.67
C VAL A 61 8.61 -29.34 -24.90
N GLU A 62 9.91 -29.43 -24.84
CA GLU A 62 10.79 -29.11 -25.97
C GLU A 62 10.51 -30.02 -27.19
N ASN A 63 10.41 -31.33 -26.97
CA ASN A 63 10.11 -32.30 -28.03
C ASN A 63 8.69 -32.10 -28.59
N PHE A 64 7.72 -31.76 -27.72
CA PHE A 64 6.35 -31.45 -28.14
C PHE A 64 6.30 -30.24 -29.07
N VAL A 65 6.98 -29.13 -28.70
CA VAL A 65 7.01 -27.90 -29.51
C VAL A 65 7.71 -28.08 -30.84
N LYS A 66 8.80 -28.87 -30.89
CA LYS A 66 9.56 -29.17 -32.11
C LYS A 66 8.69 -29.79 -33.23
N ASN A 67 7.66 -30.57 -32.87
CA ASN A 67 6.74 -31.16 -33.85
C ASN A 67 5.89 -30.12 -34.63
N TYR A 68 5.81 -28.90 -34.15
CA TYR A 68 4.98 -27.82 -34.74
C TYR A 68 5.82 -26.70 -35.36
N ASN A 69 7.16 -26.84 -35.38
CA ASN A 69 8.06 -25.82 -35.92
C ASN A 69 7.88 -24.43 -35.29
N VAL A 70 7.59 -24.38 -33.98
CA VAL A 70 7.48 -23.17 -33.16
C VAL A 70 8.80 -22.93 -32.45
N LYS A 71 9.22 -21.66 -32.38
CA LYS A 71 10.43 -21.26 -31.66
C LYS A 71 10.25 -21.47 -30.17
N PHE A 72 11.24 -22.04 -29.51
CA PHE A 72 11.17 -22.46 -28.12
C PHE A 72 12.29 -21.83 -27.30
N TYR A 73 11.94 -21.28 -26.13
CA TYR A 73 12.89 -20.80 -25.13
C TYR A 73 12.65 -21.50 -23.80
N LYS A 74 13.74 -21.96 -23.19
CA LYS A 74 13.73 -22.57 -21.87
C LYS A 74 14.58 -21.75 -20.90
N LYS A 75 14.07 -21.49 -19.71
CA LYS A 75 14.80 -20.89 -18.57
C LYS A 75 14.75 -21.83 -17.38
N GLU A 76 15.88 -22.05 -16.75
CA GLU A 76 15.99 -22.83 -15.51
C GLU A 76 16.10 -21.87 -14.33
N LEU A 77 15.29 -22.12 -13.29
CA LEU A 77 15.29 -21.36 -12.03
C LEU A 77 15.76 -22.30 -10.91
N ASN A 78 16.89 -21.97 -10.26
CA ASN A 78 17.39 -22.74 -9.11
C ASN A 78 16.63 -22.36 -7.83
N MET A 79 15.34 -22.73 -7.75
CA MET A 79 14.47 -22.37 -6.62
C MET A 79 14.96 -22.92 -5.28
N LYS A 80 15.62 -24.09 -5.25
CA LYS A 80 16.13 -24.72 -4.01
C LYS A 80 17.07 -23.79 -3.22
N ASP A 81 17.90 -23.02 -3.91
CA ASP A 81 18.86 -22.12 -3.28
C ASP A 81 18.22 -20.78 -2.91
N LEU A 82 17.30 -20.28 -3.75
CA LEU A 82 16.66 -18.96 -3.58
C LEU A 82 15.62 -18.92 -2.45
N VAL A 83 14.95 -20.05 -2.16
CA VAL A 83 13.97 -20.14 -1.08
C VAL A 83 14.62 -20.03 0.30
N ARG A 84 15.84 -20.54 0.47
CA ARG A 84 16.57 -20.49 1.75
C ARG A 84 16.88 -19.08 2.22
N ASP A 85 17.07 -18.16 1.29
CA ASP A 85 17.49 -16.78 1.57
C ASP A 85 16.33 -15.77 1.61
N SER A 86 15.09 -16.20 1.33
CA SER A 86 13.94 -15.31 1.21
C SER A 86 13.04 -15.32 2.44
N HIS A 87 12.56 -14.13 2.84
CA HIS A 87 11.51 -13.96 3.87
C HIS A 87 10.08 -14.01 3.28
N THR A 88 9.93 -14.38 2.00
CA THR A 88 8.64 -14.47 1.29
C THR A 88 8.22 -15.93 1.13
N SER A 89 6.91 -16.16 0.95
CA SER A 89 6.45 -17.54 0.66
C SER A 89 7.04 -18.05 -0.66
N GLU A 90 7.32 -19.35 -0.70
CA GLU A 90 7.86 -20.03 -1.88
C GLU A 90 7.03 -19.77 -3.15
N GLU A 91 5.69 -19.81 -3.03
CA GLU A 91 4.77 -19.52 -4.13
C GLU A 91 4.92 -18.09 -4.68
N MET A 92 5.03 -17.08 -3.78
CA MET A 92 5.22 -15.69 -4.20
C MET A 92 6.56 -15.48 -4.88
N LEU A 93 7.62 -16.11 -4.35
CA LEU A 93 8.96 -16.04 -4.94
C LEU A 93 8.98 -16.70 -6.32
N ALA A 94 8.44 -17.92 -6.44
CA ALA A 94 8.34 -18.66 -7.70
C ALA A 94 7.55 -17.86 -8.75
N ARG A 95 6.46 -17.24 -8.34
CA ARG A 95 5.68 -16.37 -9.23
C ARG A 95 6.48 -15.15 -9.71
N LYS A 96 7.19 -14.47 -8.83
CA LYS A 96 8.01 -13.30 -9.16
C LYS A 96 9.08 -13.70 -10.20
N LEU A 97 9.89 -14.70 -9.89
CA LEU A 97 10.99 -15.17 -10.75
C LEU A 97 10.49 -15.68 -12.10
N ARG A 98 9.31 -16.30 -12.13
CA ARG A 98 8.66 -16.72 -13.38
C ARG A 98 8.39 -15.55 -14.31
N TYR A 99 7.82 -14.45 -13.80
CA TYR A 99 7.52 -13.30 -14.64
C TYR A 99 8.77 -12.53 -15.03
N GLU A 100 9.79 -12.45 -14.18
CA GLU A 100 11.11 -11.90 -14.53
C GLU A 100 11.76 -12.70 -15.66
N ALA A 101 11.70 -14.05 -15.60
CA ALA A 101 12.19 -14.91 -16.66
C ALA A 101 11.41 -14.76 -17.99
N PHE A 102 10.08 -14.60 -17.92
CA PHE A 102 9.28 -14.32 -19.12
C PHE A 102 9.62 -12.95 -19.72
N GLU A 103 9.89 -11.95 -18.89
CA GLU A 103 10.30 -10.63 -19.36
C GLU A 103 11.64 -10.67 -20.08
N GLU A 104 12.65 -11.35 -19.53
CA GLU A 104 13.93 -11.56 -20.18
C GLU A 104 13.78 -12.26 -21.55
N MET A 105 13.00 -13.35 -21.60
CA MET A 105 12.77 -14.07 -22.87
C MET A 105 11.97 -13.21 -23.87
N SER A 106 11.08 -12.37 -23.40
CA SER A 106 10.35 -11.42 -24.25
C SER A 106 11.27 -10.40 -24.88
N LEU A 107 12.24 -9.89 -24.13
CA LEU A 107 13.24 -8.92 -24.63
C LEU A 107 14.10 -9.55 -25.75
N LEU A 108 14.48 -10.83 -25.62
CA LEU A 108 15.22 -11.55 -26.67
C LEU A 108 14.43 -11.64 -28.00
N GLU A 109 13.10 -11.58 -27.92
CA GLU A 109 12.19 -11.61 -29.05
C GLU A 109 11.75 -10.23 -29.57
N GLY A 110 12.35 -9.16 -29.02
CA GLY A 110 11.99 -7.78 -29.38
C GLY A 110 10.64 -7.32 -28.85
N GLY A 111 10.14 -7.96 -27.79
CA GLY A 111 8.86 -7.72 -27.15
C GLY A 111 7.75 -8.58 -27.72
N VAL A 112 7.06 -9.31 -26.83
CA VAL A 112 5.91 -10.17 -27.17
C VAL A 112 4.76 -9.94 -26.20
N LYS A 113 3.55 -10.33 -26.61
CA LYS A 113 2.41 -10.44 -25.71
C LYS A 113 2.39 -11.84 -25.11
N LEU A 114 2.53 -11.92 -23.79
CA LEU A 114 2.55 -13.19 -23.08
C LEU A 114 1.13 -13.76 -22.95
N ILE A 115 0.94 -14.98 -23.40
CA ILE A 115 -0.30 -15.74 -23.24
C ILE A 115 -0.11 -16.74 -22.10
N THR A 116 -1.10 -16.83 -21.21
CA THR A 116 -1.11 -17.84 -20.13
C THR A 116 -2.42 -18.61 -20.13
N ALA A 117 -2.36 -19.88 -19.74
CA ALA A 117 -3.48 -20.82 -19.81
C ALA A 117 -4.40 -20.80 -18.57
N HIS A 118 -4.55 -19.63 -17.91
CA HIS A 118 -5.53 -19.51 -16.82
C HIS A 118 -6.95 -19.68 -17.37
N HIS A 119 -7.75 -20.47 -16.69
CA HIS A 119 -9.08 -20.89 -17.14
C HIS A 119 -10.17 -20.55 -16.10
N LYS A 120 -11.44 -20.90 -16.38
CA LYS A 120 -12.61 -20.53 -15.55
C LYS A 120 -12.50 -21.03 -14.12
N ASN A 121 -11.98 -22.25 -13.90
CA ASN A 121 -11.78 -22.76 -12.56
C ASN A 121 -10.76 -21.93 -11.76
N ASP A 122 -9.68 -21.42 -12.42
CA ASP A 122 -8.73 -20.50 -11.75
C ASP A 122 -9.40 -19.18 -11.31
N GLN A 123 -10.38 -18.69 -12.08
CA GLN A 123 -11.19 -17.53 -11.66
C GLN A 123 -11.91 -17.81 -10.34
N VAL A 124 -12.61 -18.94 -10.26
CA VAL A 124 -13.36 -19.34 -9.06
C VAL A 124 -12.41 -19.51 -7.87
N GLU A 125 -11.29 -20.22 -8.06
CA GLU A 125 -10.26 -20.38 -7.02
C GLU A 125 -9.78 -19.02 -6.50
N ASN A 126 -9.47 -18.09 -7.40
CA ASN A 126 -8.98 -16.76 -7.03
C ASN A 126 -10.04 -15.94 -6.27
N ILE A 127 -11.30 -15.99 -6.70
CA ILE A 127 -12.42 -15.34 -6.02
C ILE A 127 -12.54 -15.86 -4.59
N LEU A 128 -12.57 -17.19 -4.41
CA LEU A 128 -12.69 -17.81 -3.11
C LEU A 128 -11.49 -17.48 -2.21
N MET A 129 -10.27 -17.56 -2.71
CA MET A 129 -9.06 -17.20 -1.96
C MET A 129 -9.13 -15.76 -1.44
N ARG A 130 -9.57 -14.83 -2.25
CA ARG A 130 -9.65 -13.41 -1.87
C ARG A 130 -10.76 -13.14 -0.87
N LEU A 131 -11.92 -13.76 -1.04
CA LEU A 131 -13.01 -13.67 -0.08
C LEU A 131 -12.62 -14.25 1.29
N LEU A 132 -12.04 -15.45 1.32
CA LEU A 132 -11.61 -16.12 2.56
C LEU A 132 -10.45 -15.39 3.25
N SER A 133 -9.58 -14.72 2.52
CA SER A 133 -8.48 -13.91 3.09
C SER A 133 -8.92 -12.54 3.61
N GLY A 134 -10.18 -12.13 3.41
CA GLY A 134 -10.69 -10.82 3.80
C GLY A 134 -10.10 -9.66 2.98
N ARG A 135 -9.65 -9.91 1.74
CA ARG A 135 -9.06 -8.91 0.85
C ARG A 135 -10.01 -8.47 -0.27
N SER A 136 -11.30 -8.52 -0.01
CA SER A 136 -12.32 -8.28 -1.03
C SER A 136 -12.37 -6.84 -1.56
N MET A 137 -12.00 -5.84 -0.75
CA MET A 137 -12.01 -4.44 -1.17
C MET A 137 -10.66 -3.96 -1.75
N ASP A 138 -9.56 -4.62 -1.37
CA ASP A 138 -8.21 -4.18 -1.75
C ASP A 138 -7.84 -4.55 -3.18
N TYR A 139 -8.42 -5.64 -3.69
CA TYR A 139 -8.02 -6.26 -4.93
C TYR A 139 -9.23 -6.57 -5.80
N ASN A 140 -8.99 -6.56 -7.10
CA ASN A 140 -9.91 -7.18 -8.03
C ASN A 140 -10.10 -8.65 -7.66
N LEU A 141 -11.35 -9.07 -7.35
CA LEU A 141 -11.65 -10.46 -7.02
C LEU A 141 -11.34 -11.40 -8.19
N MET A 142 -11.39 -10.89 -9.40
CA MET A 142 -11.23 -11.65 -10.63
C MET A 142 -9.80 -11.57 -11.16
N ILE A 143 -9.42 -12.59 -11.93
CA ILE A 143 -8.24 -12.55 -12.79
C ILE A 143 -8.64 -11.79 -14.05
N GLU A 144 -7.89 -10.76 -14.41
CA GLU A 144 -8.16 -9.94 -15.60
C GLU A 144 -7.74 -10.67 -16.88
N GLU A 145 -8.53 -10.53 -17.95
CA GLU A 145 -8.19 -11.08 -19.28
C GLU A 145 -6.88 -10.48 -19.83
N LYS A 146 -6.65 -9.20 -19.55
CA LYS A 146 -5.44 -8.45 -19.93
C LYS A 146 -4.89 -7.72 -18.73
N THR A 147 -3.61 -7.85 -18.49
CA THR A 147 -2.91 -7.13 -17.43
C THR A 147 -1.47 -6.85 -17.84
N THR A 148 -0.82 -5.91 -17.17
CA THR A 148 0.62 -5.68 -17.32
C THR A 148 1.32 -6.14 -16.04
N ILE A 149 2.40 -6.90 -16.17
CA ILE A 149 3.25 -7.35 -15.07
C ILE A 149 4.69 -7.00 -15.44
N GLY A 150 5.33 -6.05 -14.71
CA GLY A 150 6.55 -5.41 -15.20
C GLY A 150 6.26 -4.73 -16.55
N GLU A 151 7.08 -5.01 -17.55
CA GLU A 151 6.90 -4.53 -18.92
C GLU A 151 6.06 -5.49 -19.81
N LEU A 152 5.65 -6.66 -19.27
CA LEU A 152 4.94 -7.68 -20.02
C LEU A 152 3.43 -7.41 -20.08
N ALA A 153 2.87 -7.32 -21.29
CA ALA A 153 1.43 -7.44 -21.52
C ALA A 153 1.03 -8.93 -21.46
N VAL A 154 0.24 -9.31 -20.47
CA VAL A 154 -0.18 -10.70 -20.20
C VAL A 154 -1.66 -10.88 -20.56
N TYR A 155 -1.95 -11.86 -21.40
CA TYR A 155 -3.29 -12.18 -21.91
C TYR A 155 -3.72 -13.59 -21.50
N ARG A 156 -5.01 -13.76 -21.20
CA ARG A 156 -5.59 -15.02 -20.68
C ARG A 156 -6.85 -15.39 -21.46
N PRO A 157 -6.70 -16.04 -22.60
CA PRO A 157 -7.81 -16.31 -23.51
C PRO A 157 -8.76 -17.41 -23.05
N LEU A 158 -8.44 -18.16 -21.98
CA LEU A 158 -9.21 -19.30 -21.49
C LEU A 158 -10.08 -19.00 -20.27
N LEU A 159 -10.18 -17.74 -19.82
CA LEU A 159 -10.89 -17.42 -18.57
C LEU A 159 -12.39 -17.79 -18.58
N ASN A 160 -12.97 -18.01 -19.74
CA ASN A 160 -14.35 -18.46 -19.91
C ASN A 160 -14.48 -19.97 -20.22
N VAL A 161 -13.35 -20.71 -20.30
CA VAL A 161 -13.29 -22.13 -20.62
C VAL A 161 -13.18 -22.94 -19.34
N LEU A 162 -13.97 -23.99 -19.21
CA LEU A 162 -13.86 -24.91 -18.07
C LEU A 162 -12.64 -25.84 -18.23
N LYS A 163 -12.04 -26.24 -17.11
CA LYS A 163 -10.93 -27.19 -17.11
C LYS A 163 -11.29 -28.50 -17.78
N ILE A 164 -12.50 -29.01 -17.51
CA ILE A 164 -13.00 -30.26 -18.11
C ILE A 164 -13.04 -30.17 -19.64
N ASP A 165 -13.34 -29.01 -20.22
CA ASP A 165 -13.37 -28.85 -21.68
C ASP A 165 -11.95 -28.91 -22.27
N LEU A 166 -10.94 -28.45 -21.52
CA LEU A 166 -9.52 -28.55 -21.91
C LEU A 166 -9.03 -30.00 -21.86
N GLU A 167 -9.40 -30.73 -20.83
CA GLU A 167 -9.09 -32.16 -20.68
C GLU A 167 -9.74 -32.97 -21.82
N GLN A 168 -11.04 -32.79 -22.07
CA GLN A 168 -11.73 -33.44 -23.19
C GLN A 168 -11.14 -33.06 -24.56
N TYR A 169 -10.70 -31.81 -24.71
CA TYR A 169 -10.03 -31.39 -25.95
C TYR A 169 -8.69 -32.10 -26.12
N ALA A 170 -7.91 -32.22 -25.05
CA ALA A 170 -6.62 -32.92 -25.07
C ALA A 170 -6.81 -34.41 -25.42
N ASP A 171 -7.75 -35.07 -24.77
CA ASP A 171 -8.08 -36.48 -25.02
C ASP A 171 -8.54 -36.71 -26.47
N LYS A 172 -9.43 -35.85 -26.98
CA LYS A 172 -9.96 -35.94 -28.36
C LYS A 172 -8.86 -35.80 -29.43
N ASN A 173 -7.77 -35.11 -29.11
CA ASN A 173 -6.67 -34.83 -30.04
C ASN A 173 -5.41 -35.66 -29.71
N ASP A 174 -5.54 -36.67 -28.83
CA ASP A 174 -4.44 -37.56 -28.40
C ASP A 174 -3.20 -36.80 -27.89
N LEU A 175 -3.43 -35.65 -27.21
CA LEU A 175 -2.35 -34.81 -26.68
C LEU A 175 -1.80 -35.40 -25.40
N LYS A 176 -0.49 -35.63 -25.37
CA LYS A 176 0.23 -36.00 -24.14
C LYS A 176 0.51 -34.76 -23.31
N TYR A 177 0.40 -34.88 -22.00
CA TYR A 177 0.69 -33.81 -21.04
C TYR A 177 1.19 -34.41 -19.71
N TYR A 178 1.86 -33.59 -18.91
CA TYR A 178 2.30 -33.98 -17.57
C TYR A 178 1.27 -33.59 -16.52
N VAL A 179 1.10 -34.46 -15.51
CA VAL A 179 0.31 -34.20 -14.31
C VAL A 179 1.28 -33.96 -13.16
N ASP A 180 1.34 -32.72 -12.68
CA ASP A 180 2.18 -32.34 -11.55
C ASP A 180 1.61 -32.93 -10.25
N SER A 181 2.37 -33.82 -9.59
CA SER A 181 1.98 -34.48 -8.35
C SER A 181 1.77 -33.51 -7.18
N THR A 182 2.35 -32.31 -7.18
CA THR A 182 2.12 -31.28 -6.14
C THR A 182 0.75 -30.64 -6.20
N ASN A 183 0.00 -30.82 -7.26
CA ASN A 183 -1.40 -30.36 -7.32
C ASN A 183 -2.30 -31.04 -6.27
N PHE A 184 -1.87 -32.16 -5.70
CA PHE A 184 -2.58 -32.91 -4.67
C PHE A 184 -2.16 -32.54 -3.23
N ASP A 185 -1.15 -31.70 -3.05
CA ASP A 185 -0.71 -31.23 -1.73
C ASP A 185 -1.69 -30.17 -1.21
N THR A 186 -2.44 -30.54 -0.15
CA THR A 186 -3.49 -29.71 0.45
C THR A 186 -2.98 -28.74 1.51
N ASP A 187 -1.70 -28.75 1.84
CA ASP A 187 -1.10 -27.78 2.77
C ASP A 187 -1.15 -26.34 2.21
N TYR A 188 -1.23 -26.21 0.90
CA TYR A 188 -1.41 -24.93 0.24
C TYR A 188 -2.91 -24.57 0.15
N THR A 189 -3.27 -23.41 0.63
CA THR A 189 -4.66 -22.90 0.63
C THR A 189 -5.33 -23.02 -0.75
N ARG A 190 -4.59 -22.71 -1.84
CA ARG A 190 -5.12 -22.80 -3.20
C ARG A 190 -5.46 -24.22 -3.60
N ASN A 191 -4.57 -25.16 -3.31
CA ASN A 191 -4.81 -26.58 -3.60
C ASN A 191 -5.99 -27.13 -2.79
N ASN A 192 -6.12 -26.71 -1.53
CA ASN A 192 -7.26 -27.07 -0.70
C ASN A 192 -8.59 -26.56 -1.31
N ILE A 193 -8.64 -25.32 -1.75
CA ILE A 193 -9.82 -24.78 -2.44
C ILE A 193 -10.10 -25.54 -3.72
N ARG A 194 -9.08 -25.80 -4.55
CA ARG A 194 -9.17 -26.51 -5.82
C ARG A 194 -9.71 -27.92 -5.66
N ASN A 195 -9.17 -28.66 -4.70
CA ASN A 195 -9.44 -30.10 -4.57
C ASN A 195 -10.67 -30.39 -3.71
N ASN A 196 -10.98 -29.56 -2.71
CA ASN A 196 -12.00 -29.83 -1.70
C ASN A 196 -13.23 -28.92 -1.80
N ILE A 197 -13.11 -27.68 -2.31
CA ILE A 197 -14.22 -26.72 -2.31
C ILE A 197 -14.81 -26.57 -3.72
N VAL A 198 -13.96 -26.36 -4.72
CA VAL A 198 -14.43 -26.09 -6.10
C VAL A 198 -15.27 -27.23 -6.67
N PRO A 199 -14.95 -28.53 -6.47
CA PRO A 199 -15.82 -29.61 -6.92
C PRO A 199 -17.20 -29.58 -6.31
N LEU A 200 -17.30 -29.33 -4.99
CA LEU A 200 -18.58 -29.27 -4.26
C LEU A 200 -19.51 -28.15 -4.77
N LEU A 201 -18.95 -27.03 -5.27
CA LEU A 201 -19.77 -25.96 -5.85
C LEU A 201 -20.55 -26.44 -7.07
N ASN A 202 -19.92 -27.23 -7.95
CA ASN A 202 -20.57 -27.78 -9.13
C ASN A 202 -21.62 -28.85 -8.78
N ASP A 203 -21.37 -29.65 -7.72
CA ASP A 203 -22.32 -30.66 -7.24
C ASP A 203 -23.59 -30.01 -6.71
N VAL A 204 -23.46 -28.84 -6.05
CA VAL A 204 -24.60 -28.08 -5.54
C VAL A 204 -25.41 -27.44 -6.66
N ASN A 205 -24.74 -26.81 -7.62
CA ASN A 205 -25.38 -26.15 -8.75
C ASN A 205 -24.38 -25.98 -9.90
N THR A 206 -24.72 -26.47 -11.09
CA THR A 206 -23.90 -26.37 -12.31
C THR A 206 -23.63 -24.92 -12.75
N ALA A 207 -24.48 -23.96 -12.35
CA ALA A 207 -24.28 -22.53 -12.60
C ALA A 207 -23.44 -21.81 -11.52
N SER A 208 -22.91 -22.50 -10.53
CA SER A 208 -22.19 -21.91 -9.38
C SER A 208 -21.03 -21.03 -9.80
N PHE A 209 -20.26 -21.47 -10.80
CA PHE A 209 -19.10 -20.73 -11.31
C PHE A 209 -19.54 -19.43 -11.96
N ASP A 210 -20.53 -19.46 -12.84
CA ASP A 210 -21.07 -18.27 -13.49
C ASP A 210 -21.67 -17.29 -12.49
N ASN A 211 -22.39 -17.79 -11.50
CA ASN A 211 -22.98 -16.96 -10.46
C ASN A 211 -21.90 -16.27 -9.60
N LEU A 212 -20.83 -16.97 -9.22
CA LEU A 212 -19.71 -16.38 -8.47
C LEU A 212 -18.96 -15.34 -9.31
N ILE A 213 -18.70 -15.61 -10.60
CA ILE A 213 -18.03 -14.68 -11.50
C ILE A 213 -18.89 -13.43 -11.70
N ASN A 214 -20.20 -13.60 -11.95
CA ASN A 214 -21.12 -12.48 -12.15
C ASN A 214 -21.24 -11.62 -10.89
N PHE A 215 -21.37 -12.23 -9.72
CA PHE A 215 -21.38 -11.52 -8.46
C PHE A 215 -20.09 -10.74 -8.24
N SER A 216 -18.93 -11.37 -8.51
CA SER A 216 -17.63 -10.73 -8.34
C SER A 216 -17.43 -9.55 -9.29
N SER A 217 -17.90 -9.68 -10.55
CA SER A 217 -17.89 -8.59 -11.52
C SER A 217 -18.76 -7.42 -11.07
N TYR A 218 -19.99 -7.71 -10.64
CA TYR A 218 -20.90 -6.69 -10.12
C TYR A 218 -20.30 -5.96 -8.89
N TYR A 219 -19.80 -6.71 -7.93
CA TYR A 219 -19.14 -6.16 -6.74
C TYR A 219 -17.96 -5.26 -7.08
N GLN A 220 -17.12 -5.69 -8.04
CA GLN A 220 -15.97 -4.92 -8.48
C GLN A 220 -16.36 -3.61 -9.17
N ASN A 221 -17.41 -3.61 -9.99
CA ASN A 221 -17.90 -2.41 -10.65
C ASN A 221 -18.37 -1.38 -9.61
N ILE A 222 -19.16 -1.81 -8.61
CA ILE A 222 -19.59 -0.95 -7.50
C ILE A 222 -18.41 -0.36 -6.74
N ASN A 223 -17.41 -1.19 -6.39
CA ASN A 223 -16.22 -0.70 -5.67
C ASN A 223 -15.42 0.31 -6.50
N THR A 224 -15.32 0.08 -7.82
CA THR A 224 -14.61 0.99 -8.73
C THR A 224 -15.33 2.34 -8.84
N GLU A 225 -16.66 2.33 -8.99
CA GLU A 225 -17.46 3.54 -9.03
C GLU A 225 -17.37 4.32 -7.71
N LEU A 226 -17.49 3.62 -6.58
CA LEU A 226 -17.36 4.24 -5.26
C LEU A 226 -15.98 4.86 -5.06
N LYS A 227 -14.93 4.13 -5.42
CA LYS A 227 -13.54 4.62 -5.36
C LYS A 227 -13.36 5.87 -6.21
N ASN A 228 -13.80 5.86 -7.46
CA ASN A 228 -13.66 6.99 -8.36
C ASN A 228 -14.39 8.22 -7.82
N LYS A 229 -15.63 8.06 -7.37
CA LYS A 229 -16.41 9.14 -6.74
C LYS A 229 -15.70 9.78 -5.56
N VAL A 230 -15.08 8.96 -4.69
CA VAL A 230 -14.34 9.47 -3.53
C VAL A 230 -13.08 10.22 -3.95
N LEU A 231 -12.37 9.71 -4.96
CA LEU A 231 -11.14 10.34 -5.44
C LEU A 231 -11.38 11.65 -6.18
N GLU A 232 -12.52 11.81 -6.85
CA GLU A 232 -12.92 13.09 -7.49
C GLU A 232 -13.05 14.23 -6.48
N VAL A 233 -13.47 13.93 -5.23
CA VAL A 233 -13.66 14.92 -4.17
C VAL A 233 -12.58 14.86 -3.08
N LYS A 234 -11.47 14.18 -3.34
CA LYS A 234 -10.37 13.97 -2.38
C LYS A 234 -9.86 15.28 -1.78
N ASP A 235 -9.65 16.28 -2.63
CA ASP A 235 -9.07 17.57 -2.24
C ASP A 235 -9.97 18.37 -1.29
N ASP A 236 -11.27 18.11 -1.25
CA ASP A 236 -12.21 18.73 -0.30
C ASP A 236 -11.95 18.32 1.15
N TYR A 237 -11.30 17.18 1.36
CA TYR A 237 -10.95 16.64 2.68
C TYR A 237 -9.53 16.99 3.12
N VAL A 238 -8.64 17.35 2.19
CA VAL A 238 -7.22 17.61 2.45
C VAL A 238 -7.02 19.05 2.87
N ILE A 239 -6.47 19.27 4.08
CA ILE A 239 -6.08 20.59 4.59
C ILE A 239 -4.64 20.90 4.20
N LEU A 240 -3.75 19.88 4.32
CA LEU A 240 -2.33 19.97 4.00
C LEU A 240 -1.88 18.69 3.31
N ASN A 241 -1.09 18.82 2.26
CA ASN A 241 -0.51 17.71 1.54
C ASN A 241 0.97 17.99 1.23
N GLU A 242 1.86 17.41 2.03
CA GLU A 242 3.30 17.47 1.90
C GLU A 242 3.85 16.04 1.75
N ASP A 243 5.09 15.88 1.28
CA ASP A 243 5.70 14.58 0.98
C ASP A 243 5.67 13.59 2.16
N ASP A 244 5.86 14.07 3.39
CA ASP A 244 5.92 13.27 4.60
C ASP A 244 4.74 13.48 5.55
N LYS A 245 3.77 14.33 5.18
CA LYS A 245 2.63 14.68 6.05
C LYS A 245 1.39 15.04 5.25
N VAL A 246 0.27 14.40 5.60
CA VAL A 246 -1.07 14.75 5.11
C VAL A 246 -1.96 15.09 6.30
N GLU A 247 -2.69 16.21 6.23
CA GLU A 247 -3.71 16.60 7.20
C GLU A 247 -5.08 16.60 6.55
N LEU A 248 -6.04 15.92 7.19
CA LEU A 248 -7.42 15.80 6.72
C LEU A 248 -8.40 16.48 7.69
N ASP A 249 -9.44 17.11 7.14
CA ASP A 249 -10.57 17.62 7.92
C ASP A 249 -11.43 16.47 8.45
N LYS A 250 -11.29 16.17 9.75
CA LYS A 250 -11.98 15.08 10.41
C LYS A 250 -13.51 15.23 10.33
N LYS A 251 -14.04 16.46 10.45
CA LYS A 251 -15.50 16.70 10.45
C LYS A 251 -16.11 16.44 9.08
N LYS A 252 -15.44 16.85 8.02
CA LYS A 252 -15.89 16.58 6.65
C LYS A 252 -15.76 15.09 6.33
N LEU A 253 -14.63 14.49 6.67
CA LEU A 253 -14.35 13.08 6.40
C LEU A 253 -15.37 12.15 7.06
N LEU A 254 -15.72 12.38 8.32
CA LEU A 254 -16.65 11.52 9.07
C LEU A 254 -18.12 11.64 8.65
N LYS A 255 -18.46 12.49 7.68
CA LYS A 255 -19.79 12.51 7.04
C LYS A 255 -19.95 11.39 6.01
N ASN A 256 -18.84 10.79 5.59
CA ASN A 256 -18.80 9.73 4.57
C ASN A 256 -19.03 8.34 5.20
N THR A 257 -19.35 7.38 4.35
CA THR A 257 -19.45 5.97 4.73
C THR A 257 -18.07 5.42 5.13
N LYS A 258 -18.07 4.29 5.79
CA LYS A 258 -16.84 3.60 6.18
C LYS A 258 -16.00 3.20 4.95
N GLU A 259 -16.67 2.78 3.91
CA GLU A 259 -16.09 2.35 2.64
C GLU A 259 -15.45 3.53 1.88
N GLU A 260 -16.12 4.68 1.84
CA GLU A 260 -15.58 5.91 1.23
C GLU A 260 -14.31 6.37 1.96
N ILE A 261 -14.34 6.41 3.29
CA ILE A 261 -13.16 6.76 4.10
C ILE A 261 -12.03 5.75 3.87
N TYR A 262 -12.36 4.47 3.76
CA TYR A 262 -11.38 3.42 3.48
C TYR A 262 -10.65 3.66 2.15
N PHE A 263 -11.37 3.92 1.06
CA PHE A 263 -10.74 4.17 -0.25
C PHE A 263 -9.89 5.43 -0.24
N LEU A 264 -10.33 6.50 0.43
CA LEU A 264 -9.54 7.73 0.58
C LEU A 264 -8.23 7.46 1.34
N LEU A 265 -8.31 6.82 2.50
CA LEU A 265 -7.11 6.49 3.29
C LEU A 265 -6.16 5.56 2.53
N ARG A 266 -6.69 4.57 1.81
CA ARG A 266 -5.89 3.67 0.96
C ARG A 266 -5.16 4.43 -0.14
N ASP A 267 -5.82 5.36 -0.79
CA ASP A 267 -5.22 6.18 -1.83
C ASP A 267 -4.09 7.06 -1.28
N ILE A 268 -4.33 7.74 -0.17
CA ILE A 268 -3.32 8.56 0.50
C ILE A 268 -2.12 7.70 0.93
N LEU A 269 -2.34 6.54 1.55
CA LEU A 269 -1.27 5.66 2.00
C LEU A 269 -0.43 5.14 0.83
N ALA A 270 -1.06 4.82 -0.31
CA ALA A 270 -0.38 4.35 -1.51
C ALA A 270 0.40 5.46 -2.21
N ASN A 271 -0.26 6.59 -2.51
CA ASN A 271 0.29 7.62 -3.37
C ASN A 271 1.26 8.58 -2.66
N ASN A 272 1.00 8.90 -1.38
CA ASN A 272 1.86 9.81 -0.62
C ASN A 272 2.98 9.08 0.13
N PHE A 273 2.74 7.84 0.57
CA PHE A 273 3.67 7.14 1.46
C PHE A 273 4.20 5.82 0.91
N GLY A 274 3.76 5.37 -0.27
CA GLY A 274 4.20 4.12 -0.89
C GLY A 274 3.77 2.86 -0.12
N ILE A 275 2.69 2.92 0.66
CA ILE A 275 2.21 1.81 1.48
C ILE A 275 0.98 1.18 0.83
N PHE A 276 1.15 -0.01 0.27
CA PHE A 276 0.10 -0.74 -0.47
C PHE A 276 -0.51 -1.91 0.32
N ASP A 277 0.11 -2.37 1.41
CA ASP A 277 -0.17 -3.66 2.05
C ASP A 277 -0.83 -3.55 3.44
N VAL A 278 -1.50 -2.44 3.75
CA VAL A 278 -2.26 -2.31 5.01
C VAL A 278 -3.50 -3.20 4.94
N LYS A 279 -3.68 -4.06 5.95
CA LYS A 279 -4.84 -4.96 6.01
C LYS A 279 -6.15 -4.17 6.14
N GLN A 280 -7.15 -4.54 5.36
CA GLN A 280 -8.51 -3.95 5.38
C GLN A 280 -9.06 -3.85 6.80
N LYS A 281 -8.98 -4.93 7.57
CA LYS A 281 -9.47 -4.97 8.96
C LYS A 281 -8.80 -3.90 9.84
N ALA A 282 -7.51 -3.65 9.67
CA ALA A 282 -6.80 -2.64 10.46
C ALA A 282 -7.29 -1.23 10.14
N LEU A 283 -7.47 -0.89 8.87
CA LEU A 283 -8.04 0.41 8.48
C LEU A 283 -9.48 0.57 8.96
N PHE A 284 -10.30 -0.47 8.85
CA PHE A 284 -11.68 -0.42 9.37
C PHE A 284 -11.74 -0.18 10.86
N THR A 285 -10.85 -0.81 11.65
CA THR A 285 -10.76 -0.56 13.08
C THR A 285 -10.38 0.91 13.35
N ILE A 286 -9.41 1.45 12.61
CA ILE A 286 -9.04 2.87 12.73
C ILE A 286 -10.23 3.78 12.40
N ILE A 287 -10.94 3.51 11.30
CA ILE A 287 -12.09 4.32 10.86
C ILE A 287 -13.23 4.28 11.90
N GLU A 288 -13.51 3.13 12.48
CA GLU A 288 -14.51 3.00 13.57
C GLU A 288 -14.11 3.81 14.80
N ASP A 289 -12.86 3.72 15.19
CA ASP A 289 -12.30 4.48 16.28
C ASP A 289 -12.33 6.01 16.03
N LEU A 290 -12.11 6.44 14.77
CA LEU A 290 -12.17 7.86 14.41
C LEU A 290 -13.58 8.46 14.59
N LYS A 291 -14.64 7.65 14.51
CA LYS A 291 -16.03 8.06 14.72
C LYS A 291 -16.36 8.33 16.20
N ASP A 292 -15.56 7.85 17.12
CA ASP A 292 -15.77 8.07 18.55
C ASP A 292 -15.39 9.52 18.94
N LYS A 293 -16.29 10.21 19.67
CA LYS A 293 -16.17 11.66 19.93
C LYS A 293 -15.01 12.07 20.84
N ASN A 294 -14.43 11.14 21.59
CA ASN A 294 -13.45 11.44 22.66
C ASN A 294 -11.98 11.24 22.26
N ASN A 295 -11.64 11.26 20.97
CA ASN A 295 -10.40 10.64 20.51
C ASN A 295 -9.29 11.58 20.08
N ASN A 296 -8.31 11.74 20.96
CA ASN A 296 -6.91 11.92 20.60
C ASN A 296 -6.26 10.52 20.60
N LYS A 297 -6.37 9.77 19.51
CA LYS A 297 -5.79 8.42 19.33
C LYS A 297 -4.69 8.45 18.28
N SER A 298 -3.73 7.57 18.44
CA SER A 298 -2.61 7.40 17.51
C SER A 298 -2.48 5.93 17.15
N TYR A 299 -2.30 5.66 15.87
CA TYR A 299 -2.19 4.32 15.29
C TYR A 299 -0.87 4.19 14.56
N ASP A 300 -0.05 3.23 14.97
CA ASP A 300 1.20 2.92 14.30
C ASP A 300 0.95 2.02 13.08
N LEU A 301 1.49 2.42 11.94
CA LEU A 301 1.50 1.64 10.71
C LEU A 301 2.93 1.20 10.37
N LYS A 302 3.08 0.40 9.30
CA LYS A 302 4.40 0.01 8.79
C LYS A 302 5.22 1.23 8.35
N ASN A 303 6.54 1.05 8.23
CA ASN A 303 7.49 2.06 7.77
C ASN A 303 7.50 3.37 8.60
N ASN A 304 7.31 3.25 9.91
CA ASN A 304 7.26 4.38 10.84
C ASN A 304 6.17 5.42 10.51
N LEU A 305 5.11 5.02 9.82
CA LEU A 305 3.98 5.88 9.55
C LEU A 305 2.99 5.84 10.71
N LYS A 306 2.41 6.98 11.06
CA LYS A 306 1.30 7.09 12.02
C LYS A 306 0.09 7.76 11.43
N ILE A 307 -1.08 7.29 11.88
CA ILE A 307 -2.34 8.02 11.76
C ILE A 307 -2.68 8.57 13.14
N ILE A 308 -2.84 9.88 13.26
CA ILE A 308 -3.14 10.56 14.51
C ILE A 308 -4.44 11.32 14.34
N SER A 309 -5.41 11.05 15.21
CA SER A 309 -6.64 11.83 15.30
C SER A 309 -6.52 12.81 16.46
N GLU A 310 -6.54 14.09 16.15
CA GLU A 310 -6.52 15.15 17.16
C GLU A 310 -7.57 16.23 16.85
N TYR A 311 -8.42 16.52 17.82
CA TYR A 311 -9.48 17.55 17.70
C TYR A 311 -10.32 17.42 16.41
N ASN A 312 -10.11 18.32 15.43
CA ASN A 312 -10.83 18.36 14.16
C ASN A 312 -10.02 17.86 12.97
N SER A 313 -8.81 17.37 13.19
CA SER A 313 -7.88 16.94 12.15
C SER A 313 -7.47 15.49 12.31
N ILE A 314 -7.15 14.85 11.19
CA ILE A 314 -6.48 13.56 11.11
C ILE A 314 -5.15 13.81 10.41
N TYR A 315 -4.07 13.46 11.08
CA TYR A 315 -2.71 13.56 10.56
C TYR A 315 -2.21 12.18 10.15
N ILE A 316 -1.63 12.09 8.96
CA ILE A 316 -0.92 10.91 8.47
C ILE A 316 0.50 11.38 8.18
N HIS A 317 1.50 10.87 8.91
CA HIS A 317 2.88 11.30 8.72
C HIS A 317 3.89 10.24 9.10
N LYS A 318 5.07 10.31 8.50
CA LYS A 318 6.22 9.50 8.89
C LYS A 318 6.83 10.03 10.17
N ILE A 319 7.11 9.11 11.10
CA ILE A 319 7.87 9.43 12.29
C ILE A 319 9.34 9.28 11.93
N GLU A 320 10.04 10.40 11.87
CA GLU A 320 11.49 10.32 11.95
C GLU A 320 11.87 9.66 13.28
N LYS A 321 12.70 8.64 13.24
CA LYS A 321 13.40 8.16 14.44
C LYS A 321 14.32 9.29 14.88
N LYS A 322 13.78 10.26 15.63
CA LYS A 322 14.64 11.25 16.29
C LYS A 322 15.45 10.53 17.34
N CYS A 323 16.76 10.46 17.13
CA CYS A 323 17.69 10.34 18.24
C CYS A 323 17.41 11.53 19.17
N TYR A 324 16.69 11.28 20.25
CA TYR A 324 16.56 12.21 21.38
C TYR A 324 17.92 12.24 22.11
N ASN A 325 18.93 12.73 21.44
CA ASN A 325 20.17 13.17 22.07
C ASN A 325 20.33 14.61 21.63
N ASP A 326 19.82 15.50 22.47
CA ASP A 326 20.41 16.75 22.88
C ASP A 326 19.28 17.61 23.40
N LYS A 327 19.33 17.89 24.69
CA LYS A 327 18.58 18.98 25.33
C LYS A 327 19.06 20.26 24.67
N ILE A 328 18.43 20.64 23.57
CA ILE A 328 18.73 21.94 22.92
C ILE A 328 18.33 23.01 23.93
N GLU A 329 19.31 23.72 24.44
CA GLU A 329 19.12 24.89 25.28
C GLU A 329 19.76 26.09 24.56
N LEU A 330 18.97 27.13 24.34
CA LEU A 330 19.47 28.40 23.82
C LEU A 330 19.57 29.36 25.03
N ILE A 331 20.80 29.78 25.36
CA ILE A 331 21.07 30.72 26.43
C ILE A 331 21.22 32.11 25.81
N ILE A 332 20.54 33.10 26.39
CA ILE A 332 20.59 34.51 26.05
C ILE A 332 21.12 35.28 27.24
N ASP A 333 22.41 35.53 27.26
CA ASP A 333 23.08 36.25 28.35
C ASP A 333 22.91 37.77 28.19
N GLU A 334 22.87 38.26 26.96
CA GLU A 334 22.74 39.67 26.65
C GLU A 334 21.65 39.89 25.58
N VAL A 335 20.95 41.02 25.71
CA VAL A 335 19.87 41.38 24.77
C VAL A 335 20.45 42.03 23.52
N ASP A 336 20.24 41.37 22.37
CA ASP A 336 20.52 41.97 21.05
C ASP A 336 19.18 42.26 20.38
N ILE A 337 18.85 43.55 20.27
CA ILE A 337 17.55 44.02 19.81
C ILE A 337 17.45 43.76 18.28
N ASN A 338 16.32 43.17 17.87
CA ASN A 338 16.00 42.79 16.50
C ASN A 338 16.84 41.65 15.92
N LYS A 339 17.72 41.03 16.68
CA LYS A 339 18.33 39.76 16.31
C LYS A 339 17.28 38.67 16.27
N VAL A 340 17.31 37.87 15.18
CA VAL A 340 16.45 36.70 15.07
C VAL A 340 17.12 35.53 15.80
N TYR A 341 16.44 35.00 16.77
CA TYR A 341 16.79 33.78 17.47
C TYR A 341 15.97 32.62 16.91
N THR A 342 16.59 31.45 16.78
CA THR A 342 15.91 30.24 16.26
C THR A 342 15.94 29.14 17.32
N PHE A 343 14.79 28.55 17.60
CA PHE A 343 14.68 27.38 18.46
C PHE A 343 13.77 26.35 17.78
N TYR A 344 14.32 25.21 17.38
CA TYR A 344 13.69 24.27 16.43
C TYR A 344 13.26 25.00 15.14
N GLN A 345 11.95 25.00 14.86
CA GLN A 345 11.36 25.67 13.68
C GLN A 345 10.76 27.04 14.03
N SER A 346 10.91 27.51 15.27
CA SER A 346 10.35 28.78 15.71
C SER A 346 11.39 29.89 15.68
N ASN A 347 11.10 30.93 14.95
CA ASN A 347 11.91 32.15 14.91
C ASN A 347 11.26 33.22 15.80
N PHE A 348 12.07 33.91 16.61
CA PHE A 348 11.61 34.99 17.46
C PHE A 348 12.65 36.12 17.57
N LEU A 349 12.20 37.26 17.99
CA LEU A 349 13.06 38.44 18.18
C LEU A 349 12.72 39.14 19.52
N ILE A 350 13.71 39.88 20.04
CA ILE A 350 13.58 40.68 21.25
C ILE A 350 13.44 42.15 20.85
N THR A 351 12.46 42.84 21.43
CA THR A 351 12.14 44.26 21.16
C THR A 351 11.95 45.04 22.44
N THR A 352 12.01 46.37 22.38
CA THR A 352 11.68 47.26 23.50
C THR A 352 10.22 47.71 23.50
N THR A 353 9.46 47.38 22.45
CA THR A 353 8.06 47.81 22.31
C THR A 353 7.11 46.60 22.39
N ASN A 354 6.00 46.79 23.11
CA ASN A 354 4.96 45.75 23.23
C ASN A 354 3.99 45.81 22.05
N ASN A 355 4.34 45.18 20.94
CA ASN A 355 3.46 45.06 19.78
C ASN A 355 2.85 43.66 19.73
N SER A 356 1.86 43.38 20.60
CA SER A 356 1.20 42.07 20.72
C SER A 356 2.13 40.96 21.21
N SER A 357 3.09 41.29 22.06
CA SER A 357 4.14 40.39 22.53
C SER A 357 3.62 39.22 23.34
N GLU A 358 4.29 38.08 23.24
CA GLU A 358 3.91 36.83 23.91
C GLU A 358 4.55 36.73 25.30
N VAL A 359 5.79 37.21 25.45
CA VAL A 359 6.55 37.17 26.69
C VAL A 359 7.21 38.52 26.98
N GLY A 360 7.07 39.05 28.19
CA GLY A 360 7.78 40.22 28.65
C GLY A 360 8.74 39.87 29.77
N PHE A 361 9.93 40.51 29.80
CA PHE A 361 10.96 40.28 30.83
C PHE A 361 11.78 41.56 31.10
N ASN A 362 12.43 41.60 32.25
CA ASN A 362 13.30 42.70 32.66
C ASN A 362 14.79 42.33 32.54
N LYS A 363 15.68 43.31 32.59
CA LYS A 363 17.11 43.08 32.50
C LYS A 363 17.65 42.15 33.61
N GLU A 364 16.98 42.14 34.78
CA GLU A 364 17.30 41.29 35.92
C GLU A 364 16.95 39.83 35.72
N ASP A 365 16.11 39.51 34.72
CA ASP A 365 15.71 38.16 34.38
C ASP A 365 16.78 37.41 33.56
N LEU A 366 17.82 38.10 33.09
CA LEU A 366 18.94 37.48 32.36
C LEU A 366 19.83 36.65 33.29
N PRO A 367 20.43 35.56 32.81
CA PRO A 367 20.27 35.02 31.44
C PRO A 367 18.92 34.35 31.22
N LEU A 368 18.37 34.49 30.03
CA LEU A 368 17.22 33.69 29.64
C LEU A 368 17.65 32.36 29.06
N ILE A 369 16.91 31.32 29.41
CA ILE A 369 17.12 29.98 28.87
C ILE A 369 15.88 29.59 28.07
N VAL A 370 16.05 29.30 26.77
CA VAL A 370 15.00 28.79 25.92
C VAL A 370 15.15 27.28 25.79
N THR A 371 14.12 26.54 26.15
CA THR A 371 14.14 25.08 26.13
C THR A 371 12.80 24.54 25.63
N ALA A 372 12.74 23.25 25.32
CA ALA A 372 11.46 22.53 25.28
C ALA A 372 10.85 22.46 26.70
N LYS A 373 9.55 22.10 26.76
CA LYS A 373 8.87 21.84 28.03
C LYS A 373 9.60 20.76 28.83
N ARG A 374 9.81 20.99 30.14
CA ARG A 374 10.31 20.01 31.07
C ARG A 374 9.17 19.44 31.93
N ASP A 375 9.38 18.26 32.49
CA ASP A 375 8.42 17.71 33.44
C ASP A 375 8.32 18.56 34.70
N GLY A 376 7.08 18.84 35.10
CA GLY A 376 6.82 19.69 36.28
C GLY A 376 6.73 21.19 35.98
N ASP A 377 7.05 21.66 34.75
CA ASP A 377 6.96 23.06 34.38
C ASP A 377 5.61 23.68 34.70
N ARG A 378 5.64 24.86 35.31
CA ARG A 378 4.46 25.65 35.65
C ARG A 378 4.64 27.11 35.18
N ILE A 379 3.58 27.69 34.72
CA ILE A 379 3.53 29.11 34.36
C ILE A 379 2.57 29.85 35.26
N GLN A 380 2.97 31.05 35.68
CA GLN A 380 2.14 31.93 36.51
C GLN A 380 1.21 32.74 35.60
N ARG A 381 -0.12 32.62 35.77
CA ARG A 381 -1.13 33.45 35.10
C ARG A 381 -1.91 34.23 36.18
N GLY A 382 -1.53 35.47 36.39
CA GLY A 382 -2.07 36.28 37.49
C GLY A 382 -1.75 35.64 38.88
N LYS A 383 -2.80 35.34 39.67
CA LYS A 383 -2.67 34.70 40.97
C LYS A 383 -2.60 33.15 40.94
N VAL A 384 -2.79 32.56 39.74
CA VAL A 384 -2.89 31.09 39.57
C VAL A 384 -1.65 30.50 38.89
N SER A 385 -1.06 29.49 39.49
CA SER A 385 0.01 28.70 38.89
C SER A 385 -0.58 27.49 38.15
N LYS A 386 -0.31 27.34 36.84
CA LYS A 386 -0.84 26.27 35.97
C LYS A 386 0.31 25.42 35.40
N LYS A 387 0.16 24.09 35.43
CA LYS A 387 1.13 23.18 34.75
C LYS A 387 1.11 23.44 33.24
N LEU A 388 2.28 23.51 32.58
CA LEU A 388 2.38 23.69 31.12
C LEU A 388 1.69 22.58 30.36
N SER A 389 1.79 21.32 30.83
CA SER A 389 1.07 20.20 30.19
C SER A 389 -0.44 20.43 30.14
N ARG A 390 -1.03 21.00 31.20
CA ARG A 390 -2.46 21.34 31.22
C ARG A 390 -2.78 22.56 30.34
N LEU A 391 -1.88 23.56 30.33
CA LEU A 391 -2.02 24.71 29.45
C LEU A 391 -2.07 24.29 27.98
N PHE A 392 -1.16 23.43 27.55
CA PHE A 392 -1.12 22.94 26.16
C PHE A 392 -2.39 22.17 25.76
N ILE A 393 -3.01 21.42 26.68
CA ILE A 393 -4.28 20.74 26.45
C ILE A 393 -5.40 21.77 26.28
N ASP A 394 -5.49 22.75 27.17
CA ASP A 394 -6.55 23.76 27.16
C ASP A 394 -6.45 24.69 25.93
N GLU A 395 -5.23 24.98 25.47
CA GLU A 395 -4.97 25.73 24.22
C GLU A 395 -5.02 24.84 22.98
N LYS A 396 -5.37 23.56 23.11
CA LYS A 396 -5.50 22.56 22.04
C LYS A 396 -4.25 22.39 21.18
N ILE A 397 -3.07 22.50 21.80
CA ILE A 397 -1.79 22.28 21.12
C ILE A 397 -1.62 20.80 20.82
N PRO A 398 -1.37 20.40 19.57
CA PRO A 398 -1.08 19.02 19.17
C PRO A 398 0.08 18.43 19.98
N LYS A 399 -0.04 17.16 20.38
CA LYS A 399 0.95 16.51 21.27
C LYS A 399 2.38 16.59 20.74
N GLU A 400 2.54 16.48 19.41
CA GLU A 400 3.84 16.51 18.74
C GLU A 400 4.52 17.87 18.72
N LEU A 401 3.73 18.95 18.81
CA LEU A 401 4.24 20.31 18.86
C LEU A 401 4.62 20.74 20.27
N ARG A 402 4.06 20.09 21.32
CA ARG A 402 4.28 20.48 22.72
C ARG A 402 5.74 20.44 23.15
N ASP A 403 6.51 19.51 22.61
CA ASP A 403 7.93 19.33 22.93
C ASP A 403 8.86 20.14 22.00
N LYS A 404 8.28 20.91 21.05
CA LYS A 404 9.01 21.79 20.13
C LYS A 404 8.78 23.28 20.40
N LEU A 405 7.76 23.61 21.19
CA LEU A 405 7.46 25.01 21.50
C LEU A 405 8.56 25.60 22.40
N PRO A 406 9.04 26.83 22.08
CA PRO A 406 10.03 27.52 22.91
C PRO A 406 9.43 27.92 24.24
N VAL A 407 9.94 27.37 25.35
CA VAL A 407 9.63 27.78 26.73
C VAL A 407 10.72 28.71 27.19
N ILE A 408 10.36 29.96 27.43
CA ILE A 408 11.27 31.00 27.94
C ILE A 408 11.28 30.93 29.46
N ARG A 409 12.47 30.84 30.06
CA ARG A 409 12.65 30.78 31.49
C ARG A 409 13.84 31.61 31.96
N ASN A 410 13.81 32.01 33.21
CA ASN A 410 14.92 32.60 33.95
C ASN A 410 15.29 31.65 35.11
N LYS A 411 16.14 32.14 36.05
CA LYS A 411 16.53 31.41 37.26
C LYS A 411 15.35 31.07 38.21
N ASP A 412 14.25 31.83 38.14
CA ASP A 412 13.10 31.70 39.04
C ASP A 412 11.99 30.81 38.46
N GLY A 413 12.02 30.51 37.16
CA GLY A 413 11.04 29.63 36.53
C GLY A 413 10.64 30.02 35.11
N VAL A 414 9.46 29.57 34.69
CA VAL A 414 8.92 29.81 33.35
C VAL A 414 8.29 31.18 33.25
N LEU A 415 8.81 32.02 32.35
CA LEU A 415 8.27 33.34 32.03
C LEU A 415 7.14 33.28 31.02
N GLY A 416 7.25 32.40 30.01
CA GLY A 416 6.25 32.23 28.97
C GLY A 416 6.55 31.12 27.99
N VAL A 417 5.65 30.94 27.04
CA VAL A 417 5.80 29.97 25.92
C VAL A 417 5.46 30.73 24.66
N LEU A 418 6.31 30.62 23.63
CA LEU A 418 6.08 31.24 22.34
C LEU A 418 5.15 30.35 21.47
N GLY A 419 4.39 31.00 20.59
CA GLY A 419 3.46 30.30 19.68
C GLY A 419 2.14 29.89 20.33
N ILE A 420 1.91 30.28 21.58
CA ILE A 420 0.59 30.16 22.24
C ILE A 420 0.17 31.49 22.82
N ASN A 421 -1.14 31.73 22.87
CA ASN A 421 -1.70 33.04 23.26
C ASN A 421 -1.50 33.34 24.76
N THR A 422 -0.24 33.42 25.18
CA THR A 422 0.16 33.88 26.51
C THR A 422 0.28 35.39 26.49
N LYS A 423 -0.87 36.10 26.46
CA LYS A 423 -0.84 37.57 26.45
C LYS A 423 -0.11 38.11 27.65
N VAL A 424 0.91 38.95 27.40
CA VAL A 424 1.57 39.75 28.42
C VAL A 424 0.55 40.55 29.17
N ASN A 425 0.68 40.63 30.50
CA ASN A 425 -0.20 41.47 31.31
C ASN A 425 -0.06 42.94 30.86
N LYS A 426 -1.10 43.49 30.23
CA LYS A 426 -1.10 44.85 29.66
C LYS A 426 -0.84 45.93 30.72
N ASN A 427 -1.03 45.62 31.98
CA ASN A 427 -0.83 46.55 33.10
C ASN A 427 0.57 46.50 33.71
N LYS A 428 1.44 45.62 33.19
CA LYS A 428 2.85 45.49 33.67
C LYS A 428 3.77 45.95 32.56
N LYS A 429 4.65 46.91 32.85
CA LYS A 429 5.67 47.38 31.93
C LYS A 429 6.93 46.53 32.14
N TYR A 430 7.54 46.06 31.05
CA TYR A 430 8.81 45.29 31.02
C TYR A 430 9.83 46.08 30.21
N ASP A 431 11.12 45.79 30.44
CA ASP A 431 12.19 46.40 29.67
C ASP A 431 12.25 45.86 28.24
N TYR A 432 11.92 44.57 28.09
CA TYR A 432 12.01 43.83 26.81
C TYR A 432 10.81 42.92 26.60
N TYR A 433 10.53 42.63 25.34
CA TYR A 433 9.44 41.81 24.87
C TYR A 433 9.92 40.82 23.80
N ILE A 434 9.40 39.59 23.82
CA ILE A 434 9.69 38.57 22.82
C ILE A 434 8.46 38.38 21.94
N ASN A 435 8.70 38.39 20.62
CA ASN A 435 7.68 38.18 19.60
C ASN A 435 8.11 37.06 18.67
N THR A 436 7.19 36.14 18.34
CA THR A 436 7.39 35.24 17.21
C THR A 436 7.44 36.04 15.93
N LYS A 437 8.38 35.66 15.04
CA LYS A 437 8.45 36.18 13.69
C LYS A 437 7.69 35.17 12.81
N GLY A 438 6.53 35.61 12.29
CA GLY A 438 5.75 34.84 11.35
C GLY A 438 6.49 34.54 10.06
#